data_530afd7ac3a26920738ff3007287c85d
#
_entry.id   530afd7ac3a26920738ff3007287c85d
#
_cell.length_a   1.000
_cell.length_b   1.000
_cell.length_c   1.000
_cell.angle_alpha   90.00
_cell.angle_beta   90.00
_cell.angle_gamma   90.00
#
_symmetry.space_group_name_H-M   'P 1'
#
loop_
_entity.id
_entity.type
_entity.pdbx_description
1 polymer ?
#
loop_
_entity_poly.entity_id
_entity_poly.type
_entity_poly.pdbx_seq_one_letter_code
_entity_poly.pdbx_strand_id
1 'polypeptide(L)'
;EVCDNLIYDTEQIAVVGILEVLSKYVEILNALKIAKKYINNERPDLIILVDYVEFNLKIAKYAKMLNIPVIFYVAPQLWAWREKRAKLLVENINHLAVIFPFEENFFKKYTDKVTYVGHPLVENENIISSVKSYEQREIDLGIFPGSRESEIKNNIYIMLDCIQKNKNKNICIFYANDTSQNLLMKLLPDEYHSKLESG
;
A
#
# COMPACT_ATOMS: atom_id res chain seq x y z
N GLU A 1 12.09 14.59 5.35
CA GLU A 1 10.69 15.06 5.44
C GLU A 1 10.34 15.75 4.12
N VAL A 2 9.29 15.28 3.46
CA VAL A 2 8.85 15.77 2.14
C VAL A 2 7.62 16.67 2.29
N CYS A 3 7.15 16.91 3.52
CA CYS A 3 5.90 17.62 3.78
C CYS A 3 6.11 18.74 4.79
N ASP A 4 5.81 19.98 4.39
CA ASP A 4 5.92 21.16 5.28
C ASP A 4 4.79 21.21 6.33
N ASN A 5 3.63 20.62 6.04
CA ASN A 5 2.47 20.62 6.91
C ASN A 5 1.73 19.27 6.92
N LEU A 6 1.78 18.56 8.02
CA LEU A 6 0.94 17.40 8.25
C LEU A 6 -0.45 17.86 8.76
N ILE A 7 -1.49 17.67 7.94
CA ILE A 7 -2.86 18.09 8.26
C ILE A 7 -3.58 17.00 9.07
N TYR A 8 -3.33 15.75 8.77
CA TYR A 8 -3.93 14.59 9.41
C TYR A 8 -3.04 13.37 9.23
N ASP A 9 -2.82 12.62 10.31
CA ASP A 9 -2.08 11.37 10.26
C ASP A 9 -2.96 10.23 9.75
N THR A 10 -2.65 9.74 8.55
CA THR A 10 -3.42 8.69 7.88
C THR A 10 -3.24 7.31 8.52
N GLU A 11 -2.24 7.09 9.36
CA GLU A 11 -2.08 5.82 10.10
C GLU A 11 -3.29 5.56 11.01
N GLN A 12 -3.94 6.62 11.50
CA GLN A 12 -5.13 6.52 12.34
C GLN A 12 -6.34 5.94 11.59
N ILE A 13 -6.37 6.05 10.25
CA ILE A 13 -7.47 5.57 9.40
C ILE A 13 -7.05 4.45 8.46
N ALA A 14 -5.81 3.99 8.52
CA ALA A 14 -5.33 2.86 7.74
C ALA A 14 -6.05 1.58 8.20
N VAL A 15 -6.95 1.07 7.38
CA VAL A 15 -7.79 -0.10 7.68
C VAL A 15 -7.80 -1.08 6.52
N VAL A 16 -7.83 -2.36 6.84
CA VAL A 16 -7.98 -3.45 5.87
C VAL A 16 -9.01 -4.43 6.40
N GLY A 17 -10.11 -4.54 5.68
CA GLY A 17 -11.22 -5.40 6.06
C GLY A 17 -12.49 -4.63 6.44
N ILE A 18 -13.64 -5.28 6.21
CA ILE A 18 -14.97 -4.66 6.36
C ILE A 18 -15.26 -4.30 7.83
N LEU A 19 -14.87 -5.15 8.78
CA LEU A 19 -15.12 -4.93 10.20
C LEU A 19 -14.29 -3.76 10.75
N GLU A 20 -13.03 -3.65 10.32
CA GLU A 20 -12.15 -2.54 10.71
C GLU A 20 -12.64 -1.21 10.11
N VAL A 21 -13.13 -1.22 8.87
CA VAL A 21 -13.75 -0.03 8.25
C VAL A 21 -14.96 0.44 9.03
N LEU A 22 -15.81 -0.48 9.53
CA LEU A 22 -16.99 -0.12 10.35
C LEU A 22 -16.57 0.52 11.68
N SER A 23 -15.56 -0.02 12.36
CA SER A 23 -15.07 0.52 13.64
C SER A 23 -14.46 1.92 13.51
N LYS A 24 -13.81 2.21 12.38
CA LYS A 24 -13.14 3.51 12.09
C LYS A 24 -13.96 4.45 11.19
N TYR A 25 -15.22 4.13 10.94
CA TYR A 25 -16.04 4.90 10.00
C TYR A 25 -16.16 6.39 10.37
N VAL A 26 -16.33 6.69 11.67
CA VAL A 26 -16.43 8.06 12.17
C VAL A 26 -15.12 8.82 11.98
N GLU A 27 -13.98 8.16 12.20
CA GLU A 27 -12.64 8.73 12.00
C GLU A 27 -12.39 9.05 10.54
N ILE A 28 -12.76 8.13 9.64
CA ILE A 28 -12.67 8.34 8.18
C ILE A 28 -13.52 9.53 7.73
N LEU A 29 -14.74 9.66 8.25
CA LEU A 29 -15.60 10.81 7.93
C LEU A 29 -15.02 12.12 8.47
N ASN A 30 -14.44 12.10 9.66
CA ASN A 30 -13.78 13.27 10.24
C ASN A 30 -12.55 13.68 9.42
N ALA A 31 -11.70 12.74 9.04
CA ALA A 31 -10.56 12.99 8.17
C ALA A 31 -11.00 13.60 6.82
N LEU A 32 -12.08 13.09 6.20
CA LEU A 32 -12.66 13.66 4.98
C LEU A 32 -13.13 15.11 5.17
N LYS A 33 -13.74 15.40 6.31
CA LYS A 33 -14.21 16.75 6.64
C LYS A 33 -13.03 17.71 6.79
N ILE A 34 -11.98 17.29 7.50
CA ILE A 34 -10.75 18.07 7.69
C ILE A 34 -10.08 18.34 6.35
N ALA A 35 -9.87 17.30 5.53
CA ALA A 35 -9.25 17.44 4.21
C ALA A 35 -10.04 18.39 3.29
N LYS A 36 -11.38 18.26 3.24
CA LYS A 36 -12.22 19.15 2.44
C LYS A 36 -12.18 20.60 2.93
N LYS A 37 -12.17 20.82 4.26
CA LYS A 37 -12.04 22.15 4.84
C LYS A 37 -10.71 22.79 4.45
N TYR A 38 -9.61 22.02 4.53
CA TYR A 38 -8.28 22.49 4.12
C TYR A 38 -8.25 22.86 2.63
N ILE A 39 -8.71 21.97 1.74
CA ILE A 39 -8.77 22.21 0.30
C ILE A 39 -9.59 23.46 -0.03
N ASN A 40 -10.70 23.67 0.68
CA ASN A 40 -11.54 24.85 0.45
C ASN A 40 -10.86 26.15 0.87
N ASN A 41 -10.10 26.14 1.97
CA ASN A 41 -9.43 27.32 2.52
C ASN A 41 -8.17 27.69 1.73
N GLU A 42 -7.31 26.70 1.49
CA GLU A 42 -5.99 26.91 0.88
C GLU A 42 -6.02 26.98 -0.66
N ARG A 43 -7.05 26.39 -1.27
CA ARG A 43 -7.21 26.35 -2.74
C ARG A 43 -5.93 25.95 -3.46
N PRO A 44 -5.38 24.75 -3.21
CA PRO A 44 -4.13 24.33 -3.84
C PRO A 44 -4.25 24.29 -5.37
N ASP A 45 -3.16 24.56 -6.06
CA ASP A 45 -3.07 24.52 -7.52
C ASP A 45 -3.18 23.10 -8.09
N LEU A 46 -2.82 22.09 -7.27
CA LEU A 46 -2.84 20.68 -7.64
C LEU A 46 -3.04 19.81 -6.40
N ILE A 47 -3.83 18.75 -6.55
CA ILE A 47 -3.95 17.69 -5.54
C ILE A 47 -3.38 16.39 -6.11
N ILE A 48 -2.46 15.76 -5.37
CA ILE A 48 -1.95 14.43 -5.66
C ILE A 48 -2.58 13.45 -4.67
N LEU A 49 -3.31 12.47 -5.20
CA LEU A 49 -3.96 11.41 -4.42
C LEU A 49 -3.18 10.12 -4.58
N VAL A 50 -2.81 9.48 -3.48
CA VAL A 50 -2.02 8.26 -3.49
C VAL A 50 -2.86 7.13 -2.89
N ASP A 51 -3.02 6.02 -3.62
CA ASP A 51 -3.72 4.80 -3.17
C ASP A 51 -5.10 5.09 -2.53
N TYR A 52 -5.51 4.37 -1.50
CA TYR A 52 -6.74 4.51 -0.67
C TYR A 52 -7.99 5.02 -1.42
N VAL A 53 -8.42 4.25 -2.38
CA VAL A 53 -9.39 4.61 -3.43
C VAL A 53 -10.69 5.20 -2.90
N GLU A 54 -11.32 4.58 -1.88
CA GLU A 54 -12.64 4.98 -1.39
C GLU A 54 -12.63 6.37 -0.75
N PHE A 55 -11.56 6.71 -0.06
CA PHE A 55 -11.35 8.02 0.52
C PHE A 55 -11.01 9.02 -0.59
N ASN A 56 -10.02 8.69 -1.40
CA ASN A 56 -9.47 9.57 -2.41
C ASN A 56 -10.46 9.90 -3.53
N LEU A 57 -11.36 9.00 -3.91
CA LEU A 57 -12.45 9.31 -4.84
C LEU A 57 -13.41 10.38 -4.32
N LYS A 58 -13.66 10.43 -3.01
CA LYS A 58 -14.50 11.49 -2.40
C LYS A 58 -13.77 12.83 -2.40
N ILE A 59 -12.44 12.83 -2.24
CA ILE A 59 -11.60 14.02 -2.37
C ILE A 59 -11.55 14.48 -3.83
N ALA A 60 -11.31 13.56 -4.78
CA ALA A 60 -11.28 13.88 -6.22
C ALA A 60 -12.58 14.54 -6.69
N LYS A 61 -13.74 13.97 -6.32
CA LYS A 61 -15.05 14.57 -6.63
C LYS A 61 -15.19 15.98 -6.06
N TYR A 62 -14.72 16.20 -4.84
CA TYR A 62 -14.78 17.50 -4.21
C TYR A 62 -13.85 18.51 -4.88
N ALA A 63 -12.62 18.11 -5.19
CA ALA A 63 -11.65 18.93 -5.92
C ALA A 63 -12.19 19.33 -7.31
N LYS A 64 -12.81 18.40 -8.03
CA LYS A 64 -13.46 18.66 -9.32
C LYS A 64 -14.55 19.73 -9.23
N MET A 65 -15.38 19.72 -8.18
CA MET A 65 -16.39 20.77 -7.95
C MET A 65 -15.78 22.16 -7.74
N LEU A 66 -14.55 22.20 -7.24
CA LEU A 66 -13.79 23.43 -7.00
C LEU A 66 -12.88 23.81 -8.17
N ASN A 67 -12.91 23.06 -9.29
CA ASN A 67 -12.02 23.18 -10.45
C ASN A 67 -10.53 23.06 -10.09
N ILE A 68 -10.18 22.31 -9.05
CA ILE A 68 -8.80 22.03 -8.67
C ILE A 68 -8.35 20.76 -9.39
N PRO A 69 -7.23 20.79 -10.14
CA PRO A 69 -6.73 19.62 -10.85
C PRO A 69 -6.26 18.53 -9.89
N VAL A 70 -6.47 17.27 -10.30
CA VAL A 70 -6.15 16.09 -9.51
C VAL A 70 -5.30 15.11 -10.31
N ILE A 71 -4.17 14.71 -9.77
CA ILE A 71 -3.41 13.53 -10.22
C ILE A 71 -3.67 12.39 -9.25
N PHE A 72 -3.98 11.21 -9.76
CA PHE A 72 -4.04 10.00 -8.95
C PHE A 72 -2.78 9.17 -9.22
N TYR A 73 -2.00 8.93 -8.18
CA TYR A 73 -0.76 8.15 -8.22
C TYR A 73 -0.96 6.82 -7.50
N VAL A 74 -0.40 5.74 -8.02
CA VAL A 74 -0.63 4.34 -7.59
C VAL A 74 -2.10 3.95 -7.80
N ALA A 75 -2.41 3.57 -9.02
CA ALA A 75 -3.78 3.19 -9.40
C ALA A 75 -4.30 2.02 -8.56
N PRO A 76 -5.57 2.05 -8.18
CA PRO A 76 -6.18 0.91 -7.54
C PRO A 76 -6.24 -0.29 -8.49
N GLN A 77 -6.12 -1.50 -7.96
CA GLN A 77 -6.15 -2.76 -8.72
C GLN A 77 -7.56 -3.08 -9.27
N LEU A 78 -8.17 -2.12 -9.99
CA LEU A 78 -9.54 -2.25 -10.52
C LEU A 78 -9.63 -3.29 -11.65
N TRP A 79 -8.52 -3.55 -12.30
CA TRP A 79 -8.37 -4.59 -13.32
C TRP A 79 -8.63 -6.01 -12.78
N ALA A 80 -8.44 -6.22 -11.46
CA ALA A 80 -8.63 -7.54 -10.84
C ALA A 80 -10.09 -7.81 -10.47
N TRP A 81 -10.85 -6.79 -10.00
CA TRP A 81 -12.14 -7.04 -9.33
C TRP A 81 -13.27 -6.09 -9.71
N ARG A 82 -13.00 -4.87 -10.18
CA ARG A 82 -14.00 -3.79 -10.23
C ARG A 82 -13.84 -2.87 -11.43
N GLU A 83 -13.79 -3.42 -12.61
CA GLU A 83 -13.60 -2.69 -13.87
C GLU A 83 -14.55 -1.48 -14.04
N LYS A 84 -15.83 -1.62 -13.63
CA LYS A 84 -16.80 -0.50 -13.69
C LYS A 84 -16.38 0.72 -12.88
N ARG A 85 -15.52 0.56 -11.87
CA ARG A 85 -15.00 1.68 -11.08
C ARG A 85 -13.86 2.44 -11.77
N ALA A 86 -13.21 1.85 -12.75
CA ALA A 86 -12.19 2.53 -13.53
C ALA A 86 -12.79 3.78 -14.21
N LYS A 87 -13.97 3.65 -14.79
CA LYS A 87 -14.69 4.80 -15.38
C LYS A 87 -14.97 5.90 -14.36
N LEU A 88 -15.46 5.53 -13.18
CA LEU A 88 -15.73 6.49 -12.10
C LEU A 88 -14.47 7.20 -11.62
N LEU A 89 -13.33 6.49 -11.56
CA LEU A 89 -12.03 7.08 -11.19
C LEU A 89 -11.62 8.13 -12.22
N VAL A 90 -11.50 7.73 -13.49
CA VAL A 90 -10.99 8.61 -14.56
C VAL A 90 -11.89 9.80 -14.84
N GLU A 91 -13.19 9.71 -14.59
CA GLU A 91 -14.13 10.84 -14.71
C GLU A 91 -13.89 11.94 -13.65
N ASN A 92 -13.23 11.63 -12.54
CA ASN A 92 -13.06 12.56 -11.42
C ASN A 92 -11.64 13.06 -11.21
N ILE A 93 -10.71 12.66 -12.07
CA ILE A 93 -9.30 13.07 -12.02
C ILE A 93 -8.85 13.70 -13.34
N ASN A 94 -7.75 14.43 -13.31
CA ASN A 94 -7.17 15.05 -14.49
C ASN A 94 -6.09 14.18 -15.12
N HIS A 95 -5.38 13.39 -14.30
CA HIS A 95 -4.37 12.47 -14.79
C HIS A 95 -4.23 11.26 -13.86
N LEU A 96 -3.89 10.11 -14.43
CA LEU A 96 -3.62 8.86 -13.71
C LEU A 96 -2.16 8.44 -13.94
N ALA A 97 -1.37 8.40 -12.88
CA ALA A 97 0.00 7.93 -12.91
C ALA A 97 0.04 6.50 -12.36
N VAL A 98 0.33 5.53 -13.22
CA VAL A 98 0.32 4.10 -12.89
C VAL A 98 1.74 3.57 -12.71
N ILE A 99 1.90 2.57 -11.85
CA ILE A 99 3.21 2.02 -11.46
C ILE A 99 3.56 0.69 -12.13
N PHE A 100 2.59 0.06 -12.81
CA PHE A 100 2.84 -1.14 -13.58
C PHE A 100 2.55 -0.92 -15.07
N PRO A 101 3.38 -1.45 -16.00
CA PRO A 101 3.23 -1.20 -17.46
C PRO A 101 1.88 -1.65 -18.01
N PHE A 102 1.32 -2.76 -17.50
CA PHE A 102 0.05 -3.30 -17.98
C PHE A 102 -1.16 -2.45 -17.56
N GLU A 103 -1.06 -1.66 -16.50
CA GLU A 103 -2.12 -0.79 -16.02
C GLU A 103 -2.41 0.33 -17.01
N GLU A 104 -1.38 0.87 -17.66
CA GLU A 104 -1.55 1.89 -18.69
C GLU A 104 -2.45 1.37 -19.82
N ASN A 105 -2.21 0.15 -20.31
CA ASN A 105 -3.04 -0.47 -21.35
C ASN A 105 -4.46 -0.75 -20.87
N PHE A 106 -4.64 -1.10 -19.60
CA PHE A 106 -5.96 -1.31 -19.01
C PHE A 106 -6.74 0.00 -18.95
N PHE A 107 -6.15 1.07 -18.41
CA PHE A 107 -6.84 2.35 -18.23
C PHE A 107 -7.03 3.15 -19.52
N LYS A 108 -6.20 2.93 -20.56
CA LYS A 108 -6.38 3.51 -21.89
C LYS A 108 -7.73 3.19 -22.54
N LYS A 109 -8.42 2.14 -22.08
CA LYS A 109 -9.81 1.82 -22.48
C LYS A 109 -10.83 2.88 -22.00
N TYR A 110 -10.46 3.66 -21.00
CA TYR A 110 -11.36 4.62 -20.33
C TYR A 110 -10.89 6.06 -20.41
N THR A 111 -9.61 6.30 -20.64
CA THR A 111 -9.02 7.64 -20.70
C THR A 111 -7.68 7.64 -21.41
N ASP A 112 -7.39 8.71 -22.15
CA ASP A 112 -6.05 8.98 -22.69
C ASP A 112 -5.12 9.66 -21.67
N LYS A 113 -5.68 10.09 -20.51
CA LYS A 113 -4.96 10.80 -19.46
C LYS A 113 -4.35 9.81 -18.45
N VAL A 114 -3.59 8.84 -18.94
CA VAL A 114 -2.87 7.85 -18.14
C VAL A 114 -1.44 7.72 -18.62
N THR A 115 -0.49 7.63 -17.67
CA THR A 115 0.93 7.45 -17.97
C THR A 115 1.53 6.42 -17.01
N TYR A 116 2.28 5.49 -17.55
CA TYR A 116 3.16 4.63 -16.76
C TYR A 116 4.38 5.44 -16.30
N VAL A 117 4.55 5.59 -15.01
CA VAL A 117 5.62 6.40 -14.39
C VAL A 117 6.70 5.56 -13.70
N GLY A 118 6.56 4.25 -13.70
CA GLY A 118 7.48 3.35 -12.99
C GLY A 118 7.09 3.10 -11.53
N HIS A 119 7.64 2.03 -10.97
CA HIS A 119 7.42 1.69 -9.56
C HIS A 119 8.45 2.42 -8.68
N PRO A 120 8.04 3.12 -7.61
CA PRO A 120 8.94 3.95 -6.81
C PRO A 120 10.12 3.18 -6.18
N LEU A 121 9.97 1.90 -5.92
CA LEU A 121 11.04 1.07 -5.38
C LEU A 121 12.17 0.78 -6.40
N VAL A 122 11.92 0.92 -7.71
CA VAL A 122 12.94 0.67 -8.74
C VAL A 122 14.02 1.76 -8.76
N GLU A 123 13.70 2.96 -8.30
CA GLU A 123 14.65 4.09 -8.22
C GLU A 123 15.35 4.18 -6.87
N ASN A 124 15.05 3.28 -5.94
CA ASN A 124 15.70 3.27 -4.63
C ASN A 124 17.11 2.69 -4.75
N GLU A 125 18.12 3.56 -4.63
CA GLU A 125 19.54 3.20 -4.76
C GLU A 125 19.97 2.11 -3.78
N ASN A 126 19.42 2.09 -2.56
CA ASN A 126 19.69 1.06 -1.57
C ASN A 126 19.20 -0.32 -2.02
N ILE A 127 18.01 -0.36 -2.66
CA ILE A 127 17.46 -1.60 -3.20
C ILE A 127 18.30 -2.05 -4.40
N ILE A 128 18.61 -1.14 -5.33
CA ILE A 128 19.39 -1.45 -6.54
C ILE A 128 20.78 -1.96 -6.17
N SER A 129 21.45 -1.30 -5.23
CA SER A 129 22.81 -1.67 -4.79
C SER A 129 22.85 -2.98 -3.99
N SER A 130 21.74 -3.38 -3.40
CA SER A 130 21.60 -4.63 -2.62
C SER A 130 21.26 -5.85 -3.46
N VAL A 131 21.01 -5.69 -4.78
CA VAL A 131 20.69 -6.82 -5.66
C VAL A 131 21.88 -7.75 -5.79
N LYS A 132 21.75 -8.98 -5.32
CA LYS A 132 22.74 -10.06 -5.42
C LYS A 132 22.38 -11.04 -6.52
N SER A 133 23.37 -11.62 -7.19
CA SER A 133 23.14 -12.78 -8.07
C SER A 133 22.62 -13.96 -7.23
N TYR A 134 22.03 -14.95 -7.91
CA TYR A 134 21.48 -16.13 -7.21
C TYR A 134 22.55 -16.85 -6.37
N GLU A 135 23.76 -16.95 -6.89
CA GLU A 135 24.91 -17.61 -6.23
C GLU A 135 25.44 -16.87 -5.00
N GLN A 136 25.18 -15.57 -4.94
CA GLN A 136 25.59 -14.70 -3.82
C GLN A 136 24.56 -14.61 -2.70
N ARG A 137 23.41 -15.28 -2.86
CA ARG A 137 22.35 -15.26 -1.84
C ARG A 137 22.69 -16.21 -0.71
N GLU A 138 22.58 -15.73 0.50
CA GLU A 138 22.85 -16.49 1.72
C GLU A 138 21.57 -17.18 2.24
N ILE A 139 20.40 -16.63 1.95
CA ILE A 139 19.10 -17.13 2.37
C ILE A 139 18.52 -18.01 1.27
N ASP A 140 18.26 -19.28 1.60
CA ASP A 140 17.61 -20.22 0.70
C ASP A 140 16.09 -20.02 0.65
N LEU A 141 15.49 -19.64 1.79
CA LEU A 141 14.03 -19.50 1.93
C LEU A 141 13.68 -18.29 2.79
N GLY A 142 13.12 -17.26 2.17
CA GLY A 142 12.53 -16.10 2.84
C GLY A 142 11.05 -16.33 3.16
N ILE A 143 10.63 -16.10 4.39
CA ILE A 143 9.25 -16.22 4.86
C ILE A 143 8.71 -14.83 5.16
N PHE A 144 7.63 -14.44 4.50
CA PHE A 144 6.96 -13.14 4.66
C PHE A 144 5.52 -13.35 5.15
N PRO A 145 5.27 -13.46 6.46
CA PRO A 145 3.96 -13.82 7.01
C PRO A 145 2.90 -12.72 6.86
N GLY A 146 3.33 -11.50 6.57
CA GLY A 146 2.50 -10.31 6.42
C GLY A 146 2.95 -9.19 7.35
N SER A 147 2.41 -8.00 7.11
CA SER A 147 2.70 -6.79 7.89
C SER A 147 1.65 -6.50 8.97
N ARG A 148 0.48 -7.14 8.89
CA ARG A 148 -0.66 -6.93 9.79
C ARG A 148 -0.90 -8.14 10.67
N GLU A 149 -1.43 -7.89 11.87
CA GLU A 149 -1.72 -8.94 12.86
C GLU A 149 -2.64 -10.04 12.29
N SER A 150 -3.69 -9.69 11.57
CA SER A 150 -4.62 -10.63 10.96
C SER A 150 -3.95 -11.50 9.88
N GLU A 151 -3.08 -10.90 9.05
CA GLU A 151 -2.31 -11.60 8.02
C GLU A 151 -1.35 -12.61 8.68
N ILE A 152 -0.58 -12.16 9.65
CA ILE A 152 0.38 -13.00 10.37
C ILE A 152 -0.31 -14.19 11.01
N LYS A 153 -1.40 -13.97 11.77
CA LYS A 153 -2.16 -15.03 12.43
C LYS A 153 -2.73 -16.06 11.45
N ASN A 154 -3.16 -15.64 10.28
CA ASN A 154 -3.73 -16.53 9.29
C ASN A 154 -2.66 -17.33 8.52
N ASN A 155 -1.48 -16.73 8.29
CA ASN A 155 -0.47 -17.29 7.41
C ASN A 155 0.58 -18.12 8.15
N ILE A 156 0.93 -17.75 9.39
CA ILE A 156 2.10 -18.29 10.06
C ILE A 156 2.07 -19.81 10.26
N TYR A 157 0.91 -20.40 10.54
CA TYR A 157 0.78 -21.85 10.76
C TYR A 157 1.04 -22.64 9.48
N ILE A 158 0.58 -22.15 8.34
CA ILE A 158 0.83 -22.77 7.02
C ILE A 158 2.32 -22.65 6.67
N MET A 159 2.91 -21.49 6.98
CA MET A 159 4.33 -21.23 6.74
C MET A 159 5.23 -22.05 7.65
N LEU A 160 4.83 -22.31 8.89
CA LEU A 160 5.54 -23.23 9.80
C LEU A 160 5.65 -24.65 9.24
N ASP A 161 4.61 -25.18 8.63
CA ASP A 161 4.65 -26.49 7.97
C ASP A 161 5.66 -26.49 6.79
N CYS A 162 5.73 -25.39 6.04
CA CYS A 162 6.73 -25.20 4.99
C CYS A 162 8.17 -25.14 5.56
N ILE A 163 8.37 -24.40 6.66
CA ILE A 163 9.66 -24.30 7.35
C ILE A 163 10.11 -25.67 7.84
N GLN A 164 9.22 -26.43 8.48
CA GLN A 164 9.53 -27.77 9.00
C GLN A 164 9.95 -28.75 7.91
N LYS A 165 9.34 -28.67 6.73
CA LYS A 165 9.73 -29.50 5.56
C LYS A 165 11.07 -29.09 4.95
N ASN A 166 11.59 -27.91 5.27
CA ASN A 166 12.82 -27.34 4.72
C ASN A 166 13.88 -27.03 5.80
N LYS A 167 13.92 -27.78 6.89
CA LYS A 167 14.83 -27.53 8.05
C LYS A 167 16.33 -27.50 7.68
N ASN A 168 16.73 -28.13 6.59
CA ASN A 168 18.09 -28.16 6.08
C ASN A 168 18.48 -26.92 5.27
N LYS A 169 17.55 -25.97 5.08
CA LYS A 169 17.75 -24.74 4.35
C LYS A 169 18.09 -23.58 5.30
N ASN A 170 18.83 -22.60 4.78
CA ASN A 170 19.00 -21.35 5.50
C ASN A 170 17.72 -20.50 5.34
N ILE A 171 16.95 -20.41 6.42
CA ILE A 171 15.62 -19.79 6.45
C ILE A 171 15.71 -18.48 7.19
N CYS A 172 15.09 -17.43 6.63
CA CYS A 172 14.87 -16.16 7.28
C CYS A 172 13.38 -15.83 7.33
N ILE A 173 12.89 -15.29 8.44
CA ILE A 173 11.49 -14.89 8.64
C ILE A 173 11.48 -13.37 8.81
N PHE A 174 10.87 -12.66 7.86
CA PHE A 174 10.88 -11.20 7.85
C PHE A 174 9.67 -10.62 8.58
N TYR A 175 9.92 -9.57 9.37
CA TYR A 175 8.89 -8.77 10.04
C TYR A 175 8.95 -7.31 9.60
N ALA A 176 7.80 -6.64 9.58
CA ALA A 176 7.68 -5.26 9.06
C ALA A 176 7.94 -4.18 10.13
N ASN A 177 7.69 -4.49 11.42
CA ASN A 177 7.81 -3.55 12.55
C ASN A 177 7.83 -4.30 13.88
N ASP A 178 8.10 -3.58 14.98
CA ASP A 178 8.18 -4.16 16.32
C ASP A 178 6.90 -4.89 16.76
N THR A 179 5.73 -4.41 16.35
CA THR A 179 4.44 -5.06 16.67
C THR A 179 4.36 -6.44 16.01
N SER A 180 4.74 -6.51 14.72
CA SER A 180 4.77 -7.78 13.97
C SER A 180 5.86 -8.73 14.51
N GLN A 181 7.02 -8.21 14.89
CA GLN A 181 8.07 -8.99 15.55
C GLN A 181 7.58 -9.62 16.85
N ASN A 182 7.01 -8.81 17.75
CA ASN A 182 6.49 -9.27 19.04
C ASN A 182 5.37 -10.32 18.88
N LEU A 183 4.54 -10.19 17.85
CA LEU A 183 3.52 -11.18 17.54
C LEU A 183 4.14 -12.48 17.04
N LEU A 184 5.11 -12.40 16.13
CA LEU A 184 5.81 -13.59 15.61
C LEU A 184 6.55 -14.33 16.72
N MET A 185 7.23 -13.62 17.61
CA MET A 185 7.87 -14.25 18.78
C MET A 185 6.89 -15.01 19.70
N LYS A 186 5.62 -14.59 19.76
CA LYS A 186 4.58 -15.29 20.53
C LYS A 186 4.00 -16.51 19.79
N LEU A 187 4.00 -16.49 18.48
CA LEU A 187 3.37 -17.52 17.65
C LEU A 187 4.35 -18.59 17.17
N LEU A 188 5.62 -18.26 17.07
CA LEU A 188 6.68 -19.16 16.61
C LEU A 188 7.28 -19.95 17.80
N PRO A 189 7.66 -21.21 17.58
CA PRO A 189 8.53 -21.92 18.50
C PRO A 189 9.88 -21.18 18.68
N ASP A 190 10.46 -21.27 19.89
CA ASP A 190 11.69 -20.55 20.26
C ASP A 190 12.87 -20.83 19.31
N GLU A 191 12.94 -22.04 18.74
CA GLU A 191 13.97 -22.41 17.75
C GLU A 191 14.00 -21.53 16.50
N TYR A 192 12.92 -20.80 16.21
CA TYR A 192 12.82 -19.89 15.04
C TYR A 192 13.03 -18.42 15.40
N HIS A 193 13.14 -18.04 16.66
CA HIS A 193 13.31 -16.65 17.07
C HIS A 193 14.61 -16.04 16.53
N SER A 194 15.70 -16.83 16.45
CA SER A 194 16.96 -16.38 15.86
C SER A 194 16.94 -16.21 14.35
N LYS A 195 15.85 -16.58 13.70
CA LYS A 195 15.64 -16.43 12.25
C LYS A 195 14.80 -15.22 11.85
N LEU A 196 14.40 -14.41 12.82
CA LEU A 196 13.64 -13.19 12.60
C LEU A 196 14.56 -12.04 12.18
N GLU A 197 14.26 -11.39 11.07
CA GLU A 197 14.96 -10.21 10.56
C GLU A 197 13.96 -9.12 10.17
N SER A 198 14.39 -7.85 10.28
CA SER A 198 13.59 -6.72 9.77
C SER A 198 13.61 -6.71 8.24
N GLY A 199 12.43 -6.57 7.64
CA GLY A 199 12.26 -6.46 6.18
C GLY A 199 12.38 -5.04 5.67
#